data_a4927ad758683871a6c10b9045fef131
#
_entry.id   a4927ad758683871a6c10b9045fef131
#
_cell.length_a   1.000
_cell.length_b   1.000
_cell.length_c   1.000
_cell.angle_alpha   90.00
_cell.angle_beta   90.00
_cell.angle_gamma   90.00
#
_symmetry.space_group_name_H-M   'P 1'
#
loop_
_entity.id
_entity.type
_entity.pdbx_description
1 polymer ?
#
loop_
_entity_poly.entity_id
_entity_poly.type
_entity_poly.pdbx_seq_one_letter_code
_entity_poly.pdbx_strand_id
1 'polypeptide(L)'
;MNVSEPQVTRVTHTSDRSGRASLNTATVKHASLAEACEAAAVAGFGAVGPWRNVVQDVGAPQAARIIADAGLRASSLCRGGFLTAADPDGIRAALDDNKLAIEEAATIGTTELVFVVGGLVGSTPGGAPTSDVDRDLVATRGRVADRIADLVPFAAEHGVRIVLEPLHPIFAADRAVICTLAQALDLAAPFAPSEVGVVVDTYHVWWDPALRKSIARAGREDRIASYQVCDWVLPLAAEPLNSRGHVGDGYIDFATVTGWVRDAGYIGDIETEVFNEEIWARPVSETAKTVLARYEQHVAPHL
;
A
#
# COMPACT_ATOMS: atom_id res chain seq x y z
N MET A 1 -50.27 -13.90 32.56
CA MET A 1 -48.90 -13.54 32.91
C MET A 1 -48.10 -13.41 31.59
N ASN A 2 -47.97 -12.18 31.13
CA ASN A 2 -47.16 -11.90 29.93
C ASN A 2 -45.70 -11.72 30.35
N VAL A 3 -44.85 -12.61 29.89
CA VAL A 3 -43.42 -12.51 30.09
C VAL A 3 -42.87 -11.73 28.90
N SER A 4 -42.44 -10.47 29.13
CA SER A 4 -41.77 -9.65 28.14
C SER A 4 -40.35 -10.16 27.92
N GLU A 5 -40.02 -10.51 26.67
CA GLU A 5 -38.63 -10.80 26.27
C GLU A 5 -37.77 -9.55 26.38
N PRO A 6 -36.48 -9.67 26.82
CA PRO A 6 -35.58 -8.54 26.86
C PRO A 6 -35.14 -8.17 25.45
N GLN A 7 -35.38 -6.93 25.04
CA GLN A 7 -34.77 -6.32 23.84
C GLN A 7 -33.26 -6.25 24.01
N VAL A 8 -32.55 -7.04 23.24
CA VAL A 8 -31.10 -6.91 23.08
C VAL A 8 -30.80 -5.63 22.27
N THR A 9 -30.41 -4.60 22.99
CA THR A 9 -29.92 -3.34 22.36
C THR A 9 -28.61 -3.68 21.63
N ARG A 10 -28.64 -3.73 20.30
CA ARG A 10 -27.42 -3.75 19.48
C ARG A 10 -26.70 -2.43 19.71
N VAL A 11 -25.62 -2.47 20.50
CA VAL A 11 -24.63 -1.39 20.56
C VAL A 11 -23.94 -1.38 19.20
N THR A 12 -24.28 -0.42 18.36
CA THR A 12 -23.56 -0.16 17.10
C THR A 12 -22.22 0.47 17.47
N HIS A 13 -21.15 -0.30 17.37
CA HIS A 13 -19.77 0.19 17.46
C HIS A 13 -19.46 1.10 16.25
N THR A 14 -19.87 2.35 16.31
CA THR A 14 -19.47 3.39 15.34
C THR A 14 -18.02 3.88 15.58
N SER A 15 -17.41 3.54 16.72
CA SER A 15 -16.09 4.03 17.14
C SER A 15 -14.90 3.25 16.55
N ASP A 16 -15.13 2.11 15.87
CA ASP A 16 -14.03 1.24 15.41
C ASP A 16 -13.63 1.49 13.94
N ARG A 17 -14.47 2.15 13.16
CA ARG A 17 -14.23 2.31 11.72
C ARG A 17 -13.21 3.40 11.38
N SER A 18 -13.25 4.54 12.07
CA SER A 18 -12.25 5.60 11.92
C SER A 18 -10.88 5.20 12.47
N GLY A 19 -10.85 4.30 13.49
CA GLY A 19 -9.61 3.73 14.03
C GLY A 19 -8.81 2.89 13.04
N ARG A 20 -9.42 2.47 11.90
CA ARG A 20 -8.77 1.74 10.82
C ARG A 20 -8.23 2.65 9.69
N ALA A 21 -8.51 3.95 9.73
CA ALA A 21 -7.99 4.89 8.74
C ALA A 21 -6.50 5.12 8.96
N SER A 22 -5.72 5.04 7.88
CA SER A 22 -4.30 5.32 7.85
C SER A 22 -3.97 6.41 6.83
N LEU A 23 -3.18 7.41 7.22
CA LEU A 23 -2.66 8.44 6.33
C LEU A 23 -1.31 8.01 5.78
N ASN A 24 -1.20 7.74 4.48
CA ASN A 24 0.09 7.53 3.84
C ASN A 24 0.83 8.87 3.69
N THR A 25 2.12 8.91 4.07
CA THR A 25 2.91 10.15 4.04
C THR A 25 3.12 10.72 2.64
N ALA A 26 3.01 9.89 1.58
CA ALA A 26 3.02 10.39 0.21
C ALA A 26 1.84 11.35 -0.11
N THR A 27 0.73 11.26 0.62
CA THR A 27 -0.42 12.17 0.49
C THR A 27 -0.10 13.59 0.98
N VAL A 28 0.87 13.70 1.88
CA VAL A 28 1.38 14.97 2.45
C VAL A 28 2.89 15.10 2.20
N LYS A 29 3.31 14.88 0.97
CA LYS A 29 4.68 14.64 0.50
C LYS A 29 5.73 15.64 1.01
N HIS A 30 5.34 16.90 1.26
CA HIS A 30 6.26 17.96 1.70
C HIS A 30 6.36 18.08 3.22
N ALA A 31 5.58 17.30 3.96
CA ALA A 31 5.65 17.24 5.40
C ALA A 31 6.80 16.34 5.88
N SER A 32 7.44 16.71 6.97
CA SER A 32 8.26 15.79 7.76
C SER A 32 7.39 14.70 8.37
N LEU A 33 8.01 13.59 8.80
CA LEU A 33 7.28 12.52 9.49
C LEU A 33 6.53 13.04 10.74
N ALA A 34 7.13 13.94 11.50
CA ALA A 34 6.52 14.52 12.70
C ALA A 34 5.27 15.35 12.36
N GLU A 35 5.34 16.21 11.34
CA GLU A 35 4.20 17.02 10.88
C GLU A 35 3.08 16.14 10.31
N ALA A 36 3.42 15.07 9.57
CA ALA A 36 2.44 14.12 9.04
C ALA A 36 1.74 13.36 10.18
N CYS A 37 2.48 12.88 11.18
CA CYS A 37 1.93 12.19 12.35
C CYS A 37 1.05 13.11 13.21
N GLU A 38 1.48 14.35 13.47
CA GLU A 38 0.69 15.34 14.21
C GLU A 38 -0.63 15.63 13.47
N ALA A 39 -0.58 15.89 12.17
CA ALA A 39 -1.77 16.16 11.36
C ALA A 39 -2.73 14.96 11.33
N ALA A 40 -2.21 13.75 11.20
CA ALA A 40 -3.00 12.51 11.23
C ALA A 40 -3.68 12.32 12.60
N ALA A 41 -2.94 12.45 13.71
CA ALA A 41 -3.47 12.30 15.05
C ALA A 41 -4.54 13.35 15.38
N VAL A 42 -4.29 14.63 15.04
CA VAL A 42 -5.26 15.73 15.23
C VAL A 42 -6.52 15.55 14.36
N ALA A 43 -6.38 14.99 13.17
CA ALA A 43 -7.54 14.68 12.31
C ALA A 43 -8.35 13.48 12.83
N GLY A 44 -7.75 12.55 13.57
CA GLY A 44 -8.43 11.36 14.14
C GLY A 44 -8.09 10.05 13.45
N PHE A 45 -6.97 9.95 12.72
CA PHE A 45 -6.48 8.69 12.18
C PHE A 45 -5.99 7.76 13.29
N GLY A 46 -6.10 6.46 13.08
CA GLY A 46 -5.53 5.43 13.97
C GLY A 46 -4.14 4.97 13.56
N ALA A 47 -3.73 5.26 12.32
CA ALA A 47 -2.47 4.79 11.77
C ALA A 47 -1.86 5.79 10.76
N VAL A 48 -0.58 5.58 10.46
CA VAL A 48 0.16 6.26 9.39
C VAL A 48 0.90 5.21 8.56
N GLY A 49 0.92 5.38 7.22
CA GLY A 49 1.74 4.60 6.29
C GLY A 49 2.98 5.41 5.88
N PRO A 50 4.12 5.30 6.56
CA PRO A 50 5.29 6.07 6.20
C PRO A 50 5.94 5.56 4.91
N TRP A 51 6.53 6.48 4.14
CA TRP A 51 7.49 6.17 3.10
C TRP A 51 8.90 6.13 3.68
N ARG A 52 9.78 5.31 3.10
CA ARG A 52 11.16 5.12 3.57
C ARG A 52 11.96 6.40 3.65
N ASN A 53 11.77 7.34 2.70
CA ASN A 53 12.50 8.61 2.71
C ASN A 53 12.28 9.38 4.03
N VAL A 54 11.03 9.54 4.49
CA VAL A 54 10.76 10.29 5.74
C VAL A 54 11.19 9.50 6.99
N VAL A 55 11.27 8.17 6.91
CA VAL A 55 11.84 7.32 7.97
C VAL A 55 13.37 7.48 8.00
N GLN A 56 14.01 7.44 6.83
CA GLN A 56 15.47 7.59 6.70
C GLN A 56 15.98 8.97 7.07
N ASP A 57 15.19 10.03 6.81
CA ASP A 57 15.53 11.42 7.19
C ASP A 57 15.78 11.57 8.70
N VAL A 58 15.08 10.79 9.53
CA VAL A 58 15.21 10.85 10.99
C VAL A 58 15.86 9.59 11.58
N GLY A 59 15.99 8.53 10.80
CA GLY A 59 16.40 7.19 11.22
C GLY A 59 15.26 6.38 11.87
N ALA A 60 15.19 5.07 11.55
CA ALA A 60 14.08 4.20 11.95
C ALA A 60 13.76 4.19 13.46
N PRO A 61 14.75 4.19 14.39
CA PRO A 61 14.45 4.27 15.83
C PRO A 61 13.77 5.59 16.25
N GLN A 62 14.10 6.70 15.61
CA GLN A 62 13.44 7.99 15.88
C GLN A 62 12.07 8.04 15.23
N ALA A 63 11.92 7.49 14.01
CA ALA A 63 10.64 7.37 13.35
C ALA A 63 9.64 6.55 14.19
N ALA A 64 10.07 5.42 14.76
CA ALA A 64 9.25 4.63 15.67
C ALA A 64 8.73 5.46 16.87
N ARG A 65 9.60 6.26 17.49
CA ARG A 65 9.20 7.15 18.58
C ARG A 65 8.21 8.21 18.17
N ILE A 66 8.45 8.89 17.02
CA ILE A 66 7.55 9.92 16.48
C ILE A 66 6.14 9.35 16.26
N ILE A 67 6.02 8.17 15.66
CA ILE A 67 4.75 7.50 15.40
C ILE A 67 4.05 7.14 16.71
N ALA A 68 4.78 6.53 17.66
CA ALA A 68 4.23 6.12 18.95
C ALA A 68 3.81 7.31 19.83
N ASP A 69 4.61 8.38 19.89
CA ASP A 69 4.32 9.59 20.67
C ASP A 69 3.07 10.32 20.12
N ALA A 70 2.79 10.21 18.82
CA ALA A 70 1.55 10.70 18.21
C ALA A 70 0.32 9.81 18.51
N GLY A 71 0.51 8.65 19.17
CA GLY A 71 -0.56 7.69 19.45
C GLY A 71 -1.02 6.90 18.21
N LEU A 72 -0.19 6.82 17.17
CA LEU A 72 -0.49 6.14 15.90
C LEU A 72 0.20 4.77 15.81
N ARG A 73 -0.32 3.91 14.92
CA ARG A 73 0.36 2.70 14.45
C ARG A 73 1.01 2.96 13.09
N ALA A 74 2.08 2.24 12.77
CA ALA A 74 2.57 2.15 11.40
C ALA A 74 1.76 1.06 10.67
N SER A 75 0.94 1.42 9.67
CA SER A 75 0.11 0.48 8.90
C SER A 75 0.94 -0.35 7.92
N SER A 76 1.92 0.26 7.29
CA SER A 76 2.85 -0.35 6.35
C SER A 76 4.13 0.48 6.30
N LEU A 77 5.15 -0.01 5.59
CA LEU A 77 6.27 0.82 5.11
C LEU A 77 6.30 0.78 3.59
N CYS A 78 6.23 1.91 2.93
CA CYS A 78 6.47 2.07 1.51
C CYS A 78 7.89 2.61 1.29
N ARG A 79 8.73 2.03 0.47
CA ARG A 79 8.57 0.78 -0.23
C ARG A 79 9.90 0.03 -0.35
N GLY A 80 9.79 -1.28 -0.41
CA GLY A 80 10.85 -2.13 -0.95
C GLY A 80 10.63 -2.43 -2.43
N GLY A 81 11.38 -3.39 -2.98
CA GLY A 81 11.21 -3.91 -4.33
C GLY A 81 12.37 -3.56 -5.27
N PHE A 82 12.05 -3.24 -6.55
CA PHE A 82 13.03 -3.02 -7.63
C PHE A 82 13.98 -4.21 -7.83
N LEU A 83 13.39 -5.40 -7.97
CA LEU A 83 14.08 -6.70 -7.96
C LEU A 83 14.43 -7.21 -9.37
N THR A 84 14.35 -6.37 -10.40
CA THR A 84 14.46 -6.80 -11.80
C THR A 84 15.88 -6.84 -12.36
N ALA A 85 16.88 -6.38 -11.61
CA ALA A 85 18.28 -6.37 -12.04
C ALA A 85 18.74 -7.74 -12.59
N ALA A 86 19.51 -7.72 -13.67
CA ALA A 86 20.02 -8.92 -14.35
C ALA A 86 21.50 -9.17 -14.08
N ASP A 87 22.26 -8.12 -13.76
CA ASP A 87 23.70 -8.23 -13.49
C ASP A 87 23.96 -8.48 -11.98
N PRO A 88 25.12 -9.12 -11.64
CA PRO A 88 25.41 -9.50 -10.26
C PRO A 88 25.49 -8.33 -9.27
N ASP A 89 25.96 -7.17 -9.72
CA ASP A 89 26.13 -6.00 -8.84
C ASP A 89 24.79 -5.34 -8.55
N GLY A 90 23.94 -5.19 -9.56
CA GLY A 90 22.56 -4.71 -9.41
C GLY A 90 21.70 -5.65 -8.55
N ILE A 91 21.88 -6.96 -8.70
CA ILE A 91 21.20 -7.97 -7.85
C ILE A 91 21.60 -7.77 -6.39
N ARG A 92 22.89 -7.69 -6.10
CA ARG A 92 23.41 -7.52 -4.74
C ARG A 92 22.89 -6.22 -4.12
N ALA A 93 22.99 -5.11 -4.87
CA ALA A 93 22.50 -3.81 -4.40
C ALA A 93 20.99 -3.83 -4.09
N ALA A 94 20.17 -4.47 -4.93
CA ALA A 94 18.74 -4.63 -4.69
C ALA A 94 18.46 -5.46 -3.43
N LEU A 95 19.15 -6.57 -3.24
CA LEU A 95 18.98 -7.41 -2.05
C LEU A 95 19.40 -6.68 -0.77
N ASP A 96 20.53 -5.96 -0.79
CA ASP A 96 21.02 -5.20 0.36
C ASP A 96 20.06 -4.05 0.74
N ASP A 97 19.55 -3.29 -0.25
CA ASP A 97 18.56 -2.23 0.00
C ASP A 97 17.25 -2.80 0.58
N ASN A 98 16.79 -3.95 0.09
CA ASN A 98 15.58 -4.58 0.61
C ASN A 98 15.76 -5.19 2.01
N LYS A 99 16.94 -5.69 2.37
CA LYS A 99 17.24 -6.08 3.74
C LYS A 99 17.18 -4.88 4.69
N LEU A 100 17.75 -3.73 4.29
CA LEU A 100 17.62 -2.50 5.04
C LEU A 100 16.15 -2.07 5.19
N ALA A 101 15.33 -2.16 4.14
CA ALA A 101 13.92 -1.86 4.21
C ALA A 101 13.14 -2.78 5.19
N ILE A 102 13.51 -4.06 5.25
CA ILE A 102 12.96 -5.02 6.21
C ILE A 102 13.32 -4.62 7.65
N GLU A 103 14.59 -4.27 7.91
CA GLU A 103 15.04 -3.78 9.23
C GLU A 103 14.34 -2.48 9.63
N GLU A 104 14.15 -1.56 8.68
CA GLU A 104 13.40 -0.31 8.89
C GLU A 104 11.94 -0.60 9.26
N ALA A 105 11.25 -1.50 8.53
CA ALA A 105 9.87 -1.89 8.82
C ALA A 105 9.72 -2.51 10.21
N ALA A 106 10.58 -3.47 10.55
CA ALA A 106 10.60 -4.10 11.87
C ALA A 106 10.83 -3.07 12.98
N THR A 107 11.76 -2.12 12.76
CA THR A 107 12.11 -1.10 13.76
C THR A 107 10.97 -0.11 14.02
N ILE A 108 10.22 0.31 13.00
CA ILE A 108 9.06 1.20 13.17
C ILE A 108 7.81 0.46 13.67
N GLY A 109 7.87 -0.87 13.80
CA GLY A 109 6.80 -1.68 14.39
C GLY A 109 5.69 -2.06 13.42
N THR A 110 5.92 -2.02 12.09
CA THR A 110 4.99 -2.60 11.11
C THR A 110 5.46 -3.98 10.65
N THR A 111 4.50 -4.86 10.41
CA THR A 111 4.74 -6.18 9.79
C THR A 111 4.65 -6.15 8.27
N GLU A 112 4.17 -5.05 7.68
CA GLU A 112 3.84 -4.97 6.26
C GLU A 112 4.83 -4.07 5.50
N LEU A 113 5.68 -4.66 4.66
CA LEU A 113 6.58 -3.94 3.75
C LEU A 113 6.07 -4.05 2.32
N VAL A 114 5.57 -2.95 1.76
CA VAL A 114 5.02 -2.89 0.40
C VAL A 114 6.15 -2.96 -0.63
N PHE A 115 6.00 -3.84 -1.62
CA PHE A 115 6.97 -4.08 -2.69
C PHE A 115 6.45 -3.66 -4.06
N VAL A 116 7.07 -2.64 -4.64
CA VAL A 116 6.99 -2.32 -6.06
C VAL A 116 8.11 -3.06 -6.78
N VAL A 117 7.79 -4.13 -7.50
CA VAL A 117 8.76 -5.14 -7.92
C VAL A 117 9.81 -4.68 -8.95
N GLY A 118 9.60 -3.54 -9.60
CA GLY A 118 10.48 -2.98 -10.62
C GLY A 118 9.97 -3.19 -12.04
N GLY A 119 10.37 -2.29 -12.93
CA GLY A 119 10.10 -2.35 -14.37
C GLY A 119 11.10 -3.22 -15.13
N LEU A 120 11.10 -3.13 -16.44
CA LEU A 120 12.06 -3.82 -17.31
C LEU A 120 13.48 -3.31 -17.05
N VAL A 121 14.48 -4.18 -17.15
CA VAL A 121 15.89 -3.80 -17.03
C VAL A 121 16.24 -2.77 -18.10
N GLY A 122 16.93 -1.68 -17.70
CA GLY A 122 17.23 -0.55 -18.58
C GLY A 122 16.08 0.45 -18.75
N SER A 123 14.94 0.24 -18.08
CA SER A 123 13.88 1.26 -17.96
C SER A 123 14.21 2.26 -16.83
N THR A 124 13.66 3.46 -16.97
CA THR A 124 13.73 4.50 -15.92
C THR A 124 12.31 5.00 -15.67
N PRO A 125 11.86 5.09 -14.42
CA PRO A 125 10.53 5.60 -14.10
C PRO A 125 10.26 6.96 -14.76
N GLY A 126 9.20 7.02 -15.60
CA GLY A 126 8.84 8.22 -16.37
C GLY A 126 9.82 8.61 -17.49
N GLY A 127 10.84 7.79 -17.77
CA GLY A 127 11.88 8.06 -18.76
C GLY A 127 11.69 7.33 -20.09
N ALA A 128 12.42 7.78 -21.11
CA ALA A 128 12.52 7.06 -22.38
C ALA A 128 13.36 5.77 -22.17
N PRO A 129 13.04 4.68 -22.92
CA PRO A 129 13.83 3.46 -22.85
C PRO A 129 15.25 3.70 -23.36
N THR A 130 16.23 3.08 -22.72
CA THR A 130 17.61 3.00 -23.24
C THR A 130 17.70 2.01 -24.40
N SER A 131 18.79 2.01 -25.17
CA SER A 131 19.02 1.04 -26.27
C SER A 131 19.01 -0.41 -25.77
N ASP A 132 19.36 -0.62 -24.51
CA ASP A 132 19.65 -1.93 -23.91
C ASP A 132 18.50 -2.46 -23.04
N VAL A 133 17.29 -1.91 -23.19
CA VAL A 133 16.09 -2.39 -22.47
C VAL A 133 15.84 -3.86 -22.80
N ASP A 134 15.86 -4.70 -21.76
CA ASP A 134 15.37 -6.08 -21.85
C ASP A 134 13.84 -6.08 -21.86
N ARG A 135 13.26 -6.49 -22.99
CA ARG A 135 11.81 -6.49 -23.22
C ARG A 135 11.13 -7.79 -22.84
N ASP A 136 11.85 -8.75 -22.29
CA ASP A 136 11.31 -10.04 -21.86
C ASP A 136 10.63 -9.93 -20.48
N LEU A 137 9.31 -9.68 -20.49
CA LEU A 137 8.47 -9.62 -19.30
C LEU A 137 8.44 -10.95 -18.54
N VAL A 138 8.52 -12.08 -19.25
CA VAL A 138 8.45 -13.41 -18.60
C VAL A 138 9.73 -13.67 -17.83
N ALA A 139 10.89 -13.48 -18.46
CA ALA A 139 12.18 -13.61 -17.79
C ALA A 139 12.32 -12.61 -16.62
N THR A 140 11.82 -11.37 -16.79
CA THR A 140 11.87 -10.35 -15.74
C THR A 140 11.03 -10.75 -14.52
N ARG A 141 9.82 -11.29 -14.72
CA ARG A 141 9.00 -11.86 -13.62
C ARG A 141 9.67 -13.04 -12.94
N GLY A 142 10.38 -13.88 -13.69
CA GLY A 142 11.21 -14.97 -13.13
C GLY A 142 12.28 -14.44 -12.18
N ARG A 143 13.04 -13.41 -12.60
CA ARG A 143 14.03 -12.73 -11.74
C ARG A 143 13.41 -12.18 -10.45
N VAL A 144 12.23 -11.56 -10.53
CA VAL A 144 11.51 -11.07 -9.35
C VAL A 144 11.17 -12.21 -8.40
N ALA A 145 10.66 -13.35 -8.92
CA ALA A 145 10.34 -14.52 -8.11
C ALA A 145 11.57 -15.04 -7.35
N ASP A 146 12.71 -15.19 -8.04
CA ASP A 146 13.97 -15.64 -7.44
C ASP A 146 14.41 -14.68 -6.30
N ARG A 147 14.33 -13.37 -6.51
CA ARG A 147 14.75 -12.36 -5.50
C ARG A 147 13.82 -12.32 -4.30
N ILE A 148 12.51 -12.52 -4.49
CA ILE A 148 11.58 -12.67 -3.37
C ILE A 148 11.95 -13.90 -2.55
N ALA A 149 12.25 -15.03 -3.20
CA ALA A 149 12.70 -16.24 -2.50
C ALA A 149 13.99 -16.03 -1.70
N ASP A 150 14.94 -15.23 -2.21
CA ASP A 150 16.17 -14.86 -1.51
C ASP A 150 15.90 -13.98 -0.25
N LEU A 151 14.84 -13.15 -0.27
CA LEU A 151 14.53 -12.20 0.81
C LEU A 151 13.59 -12.76 1.89
N VAL A 152 12.70 -13.69 1.53
CA VAL A 152 11.68 -14.24 2.45
C VAL A 152 12.25 -14.76 3.76
N PRO A 153 13.35 -15.55 3.80
CA PRO A 153 13.90 -16.01 5.07
C PRO A 153 14.33 -14.87 5.99
N PHE A 154 14.98 -13.85 5.42
CA PHE A 154 15.42 -12.68 6.19
C PHE A 154 14.22 -11.84 6.69
N ALA A 155 13.19 -11.66 5.88
CA ALA A 155 11.97 -10.96 6.29
C ALA A 155 11.27 -11.71 7.43
N ALA A 156 11.16 -13.04 7.33
CA ALA A 156 10.54 -13.87 8.36
C ALA A 156 11.30 -13.80 9.71
N GLU A 157 12.65 -13.78 9.70
CA GLU A 157 13.47 -13.59 10.90
C GLU A 157 13.19 -12.26 11.61
N HIS A 158 12.78 -11.22 10.87
CA HIS A 158 12.44 -9.89 11.39
C HIS A 158 10.94 -9.72 11.66
N GLY A 159 10.12 -10.74 11.43
CA GLY A 159 8.66 -10.65 11.60
C GLY A 159 7.97 -9.73 10.59
N VAL A 160 8.58 -9.53 9.42
CA VAL A 160 8.07 -8.66 8.35
C VAL A 160 7.54 -9.53 7.20
N ARG A 161 6.36 -9.18 6.68
CA ARG A 161 5.74 -9.79 5.50
C ARG A 161 6.05 -8.93 4.27
N ILE A 162 6.52 -9.56 3.20
CA ILE A 162 6.66 -8.92 1.90
C ILE A 162 5.28 -8.79 1.27
N VAL A 163 4.86 -7.58 0.92
CA VAL A 163 3.52 -7.30 0.41
C VAL A 163 3.58 -6.81 -1.02
N LEU A 164 3.22 -7.68 -1.96
CA LEU A 164 3.34 -7.41 -3.39
C LEU A 164 2.25 -6.46 -3.88
N GLU A 165 2.66 -5.36 -4.47
CA GLU A 165 1.77 -4.38 -5.07
C GLU A 165 1.76 -4.51 -6.59
N PRO A 166 0.65 -4.96 -7.20
CA PRO A 166 0.47 -4.88 -8.64
C PRO A 166 0.16 -3.43 -9.03
N LEU A 167 0.91 -2.87 -9.99
CA LEU A 167 0.67 -1.52 -10.48
C LEU A 167 -0.18 -1.53 -11.76
N HIS A 168 -0.90 -0.42 -12.01
CA HIS A 168 -1.66 -0.24 -13.24
C HIS A 168 -0.78 -0.54 -14.49
N PRO A 169 -1.30 -1.18 -15.54
CA PRO A 169 -0.52 -1.58 -16.72
C PRO A 169 0.25 -0.46 -17.41
N ILE A 170 -0.16 0.81 -17.20
CA ILE A 170 0.58 1.97 -17.70
C ILE A 170 2.02 2.03 -17.16
N PHE A 171 2.29 1.37 -16.03
CA PHE A 171 3.59 1.30 -15.35
C PHE A 171 4.34 -0.02 -15.60
N ALA A 172 3.85 -0.88 -16.51
CA ALA A 172 4.42 -2.21 -16.71
C ALA A 172 5.88 -2.19 -17.15
N ALA A 173 6.27 -1.17 -17.90
CA ALA A 173 7.62 -1.08 -18.44
C ALA A 173 8.61 -0.48 -17.44
N ASP A 174 8.21 0.49 -16.64
CA ASP A 174 9.13 1.36 -15.91
C ASP A 174 9.11 1.21 -14.38
N ARG A 175 8.04 0.61 -13.80
CA ARG A 175 7.90 0.49 -12.33
C ARG A 175 7.55 -0.89 -11.84
N ALA A 176 6.61 -1.62 -12.49
CA ALA A 176 6.21 -2.94 -12.01
C ALA A 176 5.78 -3.86 -13.14
N VAL A 177 6.49 -4.94 -13.32
CA VAL A 177 6.18 -5.97 -14.32
C VAL A 177 4.99 -6.87 -13.92
N ILE A 178 4.42 -6.69 -12.72
CA ILE A 178 3.15 -7.27 -12.29
C ILE A 178 2.06 -6.20 -12.27
N CYS A 179 0.93 -6.46 -12.95
CA CYS A 179 -0.09 -5.43 -13.23
C CYS A 179 -1.50 -5.84 -12.80
N THR A 180 -1.70 -7.04 -12.31
CA THR A 180 -3.00 -7.52 -11.81
C THR A 180 -2.83 -8.19 -10.45
N LEU A 181 -3.90 -8.14 -9.64
CA LEU A 181 -3.90 -8.83 -8.35
C LEU A 181 -3.70 -10.35 -8.53
N ALA A 182 -4.21 -10.93 -9.64
CA ALA A 182 -3.99 -12.33 -9.95
C ALA A 182 -2.50 -12.66 -10.14
N GLN A 183 -1.74 -11.81 -10.86
CA GLN A 183 -0.30 -11.99 -11.04
C GLN A 183 0.48 -11.89 -9.72
N ALA A 184 0.10 -10.96 -8.84
CA ALA A 184 0.69 -10.84 -7.51
C ALA A 184 0.43 -12.11 -6.66
N LEU A 185 -0.80 -12.64 -6.71
CA LEU A 185 -1.18 -13.89 -6.02
C LEU A 185 -0.43 -15.11 -6.56
N ASP A 186 -0.24 -15.18 -7.87
CA ASP A 186 0.53 -16.29 -8.48
C ASP A 186 2.00 -16.25 -8.05
N LEU A 187 2.56 -15.03 -7.95
CA LEU A 187 3.93 -14.83 -7.46
C LEU A 187 4.05 -15.13 -5.95
N ALA A 188 3.02 -14.84 -5.16
CA ALA A 188 2.98 -15.14 -3.73
C ALA A 188 2.72 -16.63 -3.41
N ALA A 189 2.12 -17.39 -4.34
CA ALA A 189 1.63 -18.75 -4.09
C ALA A 189 2.67 -19.74 -3.54
N PRO A 190 3.98 -19.71 -3.90
CA PRO A 190 4.99 -20.60 -3.35
C PRO A 190 5.31 -20.39 -1.85
N PHE A 191 4.93 -19.25 -1.27
CA PHE A 191 5.27 -18.84 0.08
C PHE A 191 4.07 -18.95 1.03
N ALA A 192 4.33 -19.01 2.34
CA ALA A 192 3.26 -18.96 3.34
C ALA A 192 2.54 -17.58 3.30
N PRO A 193 1.24 -17.50 3.63
CA PRO A 193 0.51 -16.22 3.67
C PRO A 193 1.10 -15.21 4.67
N SER A 194 1.75 -15.68 5.72
CA SER A 194 2.46 -14.84 6.69
C SER A 194 3.80 -14.30 6.18
N GLU A 195 4.35 -14.87 5.10
CA GLU A 195 5.62 -14.45 4.50
C GLU A 195 5.41 -13.49 3.33
N VAL A 196 4.43 -13.82 2.45
CA VAL A 196 4.15 -13.00 1.26
C VAL A 196 2.65 -12.77 1.13
N GLY A 197 2.25 -11.51 1.21
CA GLY A 197 0.90 -11.01 0.98
C GLY A 197 0.78 -10.14 -0.26
N VAL A 198 -0.38 -9.53 -0.45
CA VAL A 198 -0.67 -8.64 -1.57
C VAL A 198 -1.35 -7.36 -1.11
N VAL A 199 -1.11 -6.27 -1.84
CA VAL A 199 -1.87 -5.03 -1.73
C VAL A 199 -3.07 -5.07 -2.65
N VAL A 200 -4.21 -4.61 -2.18
CA VAL A 200 -5.32 -4.18 -3.02
C VAL A 200 -5.28 -2.65 -3.03
N ASP A 201 -4.59 -2.05 -4.02
CA ASP A 201 -4.60 -0.61 -4.25
C ASP A 201 -5.62 -0.26 -5.32
N THR A 202 -6.63 0.52 -4.95
CA THR A 202 -7.73 0.88 -5.85
C THR A 202 -7.25 1.59 -7.10
N TYR A 203 -6.26 2.48 -7.02
CA TYR A 203 -5.69 3.19 -8.18
C TYR A 203 -5.12 2.25 -9.23
N HIS A 204 -4.51 1.17 -8.77
CA HIS A 204 -3.79 0.26 -9.64
C HIS A 204 -4.64 -0.87 -10.22
N VAL A 205 -5.71 -1.29 -9.54
CA VAL A 205 -6.45 -2.50 -9.93
C VAL A 205 -7.93 -2.29 -10.26
N TRP A 206 -8.51 -1.09 -10.09
CA TRP A 206 -9.95 -0.84 -10.29
C TRP A 206 -10.48 -1.22 -11.67
N TRP A 207 -9.65 -1.11 -12.69
CA TRP A 207 -9.95 -1.39 -14.11
C TRP A 207 -10.02 -2.89 -14.45
N ASP A 208 -9.46 -3.77 -13.58
CA ASP A 208 -9.32 -5.21 -13.89
C ASP A 208 -10.70 -5.91 -13.82
N PRO A 209 -11.21 -6.47 -14.94
CA PRO A 209 -12.48 -7.18 -14.95
C PRO A 209 -12.47 -8.44 -14.07
N ALA A 210 -11.31 -8.96 -13.70
CA ALA A 210 -11.15 -10.10 -12.82
C ALA A 210 -10.99 -9.70 -11.33
N LEU A 211 -11.01 -8.41 -10.99
CA LEU A 211 -10.68 -7.91 -9.65
C LEU A 211 -11.48 -8.60 -8.54
N ARG A 212 -12.82 -8.69 -8.70
CA ARG A 212 -13.69 -9.37 -7.71
C ARG A 212 -13.24 -10.81 -7.45
N LYS A 213 -12.91 -11.56 -8.51
CA LYS A 213 -12.45 -12.95 -8.40
C LYS A 213 -11.09 -13.03 -7.71
N SER A 214 -10.21 -12.09 -8.01
CA SER A 214 -8.86 -12.01 -7.43
C SER A 214 -8.91 -11.63 -5.95
N ILE A 215 -9.74 -10.66 -5.54
CA ILE A 215 -9.96 -10.32 -4.13
C ILE A 215 -10.53 -11.52 -3.36
N ALA A 216 -11.54 -12.20 -3.91
CA ALA A 216 -12.10 -13.40 -3.27
C ALA A 216 -11.06 -14.53 -3.15
N ARG A 217 -10.15 -14.69 -4.11
CA ARG A 217 -9.01 -15.61 -4.03
C ARG A 217 -8.05 -15.19 -2.91
N ALA A 218 -7.66 -13.91 -2.87
CA ALA A 218 -6.75 -13.37 -1.86
C ALA A 218 -7.28 -13.58 -0.44
N GLY A 219 -8.61 -13.39 -0.23
CA GLY A 219 -9.25 -13.67 1.07
C GLY A 219 -9.21 -15.15 1.44
N ARG A 220 -9.53 -16.07 0.51
CA ARG A 220 -9.46 -17.53 0.79
C ARG A 220 -8.05 -18.00 1.09
N GLU A 221 -7.03 -17.35 0.53
CA GLU A 221 -5.62 -17.68 0.73
C GLU A 221 -4.99 -16.90 1.91
N ASP A 222 -5.78 -16.07 2.62
CA ASP A 222 -5.33 -15.18 3.73
C ASP A 222 -4.17 -14.26 3.33
N ARG A 223 -4.23 -13.70 2.11
CA ARG A 223 -3.12 -12.93 1.53
C ARG A 223 -3.37 -11.43 1.42
N ILE A 224 -4.58 -10.90 1.73
CA ILE A 224 -4.78 -9.45 1.73
C ILE A 224 -4.02 -8.87 2.92
N ALA A 225 -2.90 -8.23 2.65
CA ALA A 225 -2.02 -7.65 3.66
C ALA A 225 -2.24 -6.15 3.82
N SER A 226 -2.64 -5.47 2.75
CA SER A 226 -2.90 -4.04 2.72
C SER A 226 -4.07 -3.72 1.80
N TYR A 227 -4.89 -2.75 2.20
CA TYR A 227 -5.92 -2.14 1.36
C TYR A 227 -5.64 -0.65 1.26
N GLN A 228 -5.24 -0.20 0.06
CA GLN A 228 -4.90 1.18 -0.22
C GLN A 228 -5.96 1.82 -1.10
N VAL A 229 -6.34 3.08 -0.77
CA VAL A 229 -7.43 3.78 -1.42
C VAL A 229 -7.02 5.18 -1.86
N CYS A 230 -7.28 5.48 -3.10
CA CYS A 230 -7.35 6.82 -3.68
C CYS A 230 -8.12 6.72 -4.99
N ASP A 231 -8.55 7.86 -5.54
CA ASP A 231 -9.34 7.85 -6.75
C ASP A 231 -8.49 8.04 -8.02
N TRP A 232 -9.07 7.62 -9.15
CA TRP A 232 -8.54 7.81 -10.49
C TRP A 232 -9.19 9.04 -11.11
N VAL A 233 -8.43 10.11 -11.33
CA VAL A 233 -8.96 11.35 -11.88
C VAL A 233 -8.45 11.63 -13.30
N LEU A 234 -9.24 12.36 -14.07
CA LEU A 234 -8.94 12.74 -15.44
C LEU A 234 -9.02 14.28 -15.61
N PRO A 235 -8.24 14.87 -16.56
CA PRO A 235 -7.27 14.22 -17.45
C PRO A 235 -6.03 13.70 -16.70
N LEU A 236 -5.36 12.68 -17.26
CA LEU A 236 -4.12 12.20 -16.66
C LEU A 236 -3.05 13.31 -16.69
N ALA A 237 -2.32 13.43 -15.59
CA ALA A 237 -1.13 14.26 -15.51
C ALA A 237 -0.03 13.75 -16.46
N ALA A 238 0.96 14.59 -16.76
CA ALA A 238 2.12 14.19 -17.56
C ALA A 238 2.89 13.03 -16.91
N GLU A 239 2.97 13.01 -15.58
CA GLU A 239 3.33 11.84 -14.78
C GLU A 239 2.03 11.16 -14.30
N PRO A 240 1.61 10.03 -14.88
CA PRO A 240 0.32 9.42 -14.55
C PRO A 240 0.15 9.06 -13.09
N LEU A 241 1.25 8.77 -12.35
CA LEU A 241 1.18 8.50 -10.92
C LEU A 241 0.56 9.67 -10.13
N ASN A 242 0.75 10.90 -10.60
CA ASN A 242 0.21 12.13 -9.99
C ASN A 242 -1.27 12.41 -10.37
N SER A 243 -1.93 11.44 -11.01
CA SER A 243 -3.35 11.53 -11.39
C SER A 243 -4.27 10.89 -10.35
N ARG A 244 -3.80 10.76 -9.11
CA ARG A 244 -4.63 10.30 -7.99
C ARG A 244 -5.45 11.48 -7.44
N GLY A 245 -6.66 11.19 -6.94
CA GLY A 245 -7.53 12.14 -6.25
C GLY A 245 -7.93 11.65 -4.87
N HIS A 246 -8.58 12.53 -4.09
CA HIS A 246 -9.23 12.05 -2.88
C HIS A 246 -10.31 11.04 -3.23
N VAL A 247 -10.57 10.10 -2.34
CA VAL A 247 -11.63 9.11 -2.48
C VAL A 247 -12.97 9.83 -2.78
N GLY A 248 -13.61 9.45 -3.88
CA GLY A 248 -14.87 10.04 -4.36
C GLY A 248 -14.72 11.23 -5.34
N ASP A 249 -13.49 11.59 -5.73
CA ASP A 249 -13.26 12.68 -6.70
C ASP A 249 -13.24 12.19 -8.17
N GLY A 250 -13.17 10.88 -8.40
CA GLY A 250 -12.96 10.30 -9.73
C GLY A 250 -13.96 9.21 -10.10
N TYR A 251 -13.44 8.08 -10.58
CA TYR A 251 -14.24 7.06 -11.28
C TYR A 251 -14.33 5.71 -10.55
N ILE A 252 -13.70 5.55 -9.39
CA ILE A 252 -13.64 4.26 -8.70
C ILE A 252 -14.89 4.05 -7.85
N ASP A 253 -15.54 2.89 -8.02
CA ASP A 253 -16.69 2.46 -7.19
C ASP A 253 -16.21 1.89 -5.85
N PHE A 254 -15.95 2.78 -4.88
CA PHE A 254 -15.47 2.38 -3.56
C PHE A 254 -16.48 1.53 -2.79
N ALA A 255 -17.78 1.74 -2.98
CA ALA A 255 -18.79 0.92 -2.31
C ALA A 255 -18.66 -0.55 -2.71
N THR A 256 -18.50 -0.80 -4.00
CA THR A 256 -18.37 -2.15 -4.55
C THR A 256 -17.02 -2.77 -4.17
N VAL A 257 -15.89 -2.07 -4.37
CA VAL A 257 -14.55 -2.64 -4.10
C VAL A 257 -14.35 -2.87 -2.61
N THR A 258 -14.69 -1.91 -1.75
CA THR A 258 -14.60 -2.06 -0.29
C THR A 258 -15.48 -3.21 0.21
N GLY A 259 -16.68 -3.36 -0.34
CA GLY A 259 -17.55 -4.49 -0.05
C GLY A 259 -16.90 -5.84 -0.37
N TRP A 260 -16.21 -5.97 -1.51
CA TRP A 260 -15.48 -7.21 -1.85
C TRP A 260 -14.31 -7.47 -0.91
N VAL A 261 -13.55 -6.44 -0.50
CA VAL A 261 -12.43 -6.55 0.44
C VAL A 261 -12.92 -6.96 1.83
N ARG A 262 -14.02 -6.35 2.32
CA ARG A 262 -14.70 -6.76 3.56
C ARG A 262 -15.17 -8.22 3.49
N ASP A 263 -15.86 -8.60 2.42
CA ASP A 263 -16.41 -9.94 2.23
C ASP A 263 -15.30 -11.01 2.10
N ALA A 264 -14.10 -10.58 1.69
CA ALA A 264 -12.88 -11.38 1.69
C ALA A 264 -12.23 -11.53 3.08
N GLY A 265 -12.77 -10.88 4.13
CA GLY A 265 -12.33 -11.01 5.51
C GLY A 265 -11.22 -10.06 5.95
N TYR A 266 -10.89 -9.03 5.18
CA TYR A 266 -9.85 -8.07 5.56
C TYR A 266 -10.29 -7.17 6.72
N ILE A 267 -9.50 -7.16 7.79
CA ILE A 267 -9.75 -6.39 9.02
C ILE A 267 -8.63 -5.40 9.37
N GLY A 268 -7.59 -5.30 8.54
CA GLY A 268 -6.45 -4.40 8.74
C GLY A 268 -6.77 -2.92 8.53
N ASP A 269 -5.76 -2.08 8.63
CA ASP A 269 -5.85 -0.65 8.37
C ASP A 269 -6.13 -0.37 6.88
N ILE A 270 -6.84 0.73 6.59
CA ILE A 270 -7.11 1.18 5.23
C ILE A 270 -6.34 2.47 4.99
N GLU A 271 -5.40 2.40 4.08
CA GLU A 271 -4.40 3.43 3.86
C GLU A 271 -4.79 4.32 2.68
N THR A 272 -4.85 5.63 2.91
CA THR A 272 -5.10 6.59 1.82
C THR A 272 -3.76 7.12 1.32
N GLU A 273 -3.46 6.83 0.02
CA GLU A 273 -2.23 7.23 -0.63
C GLU A 273 -2.52 8.04 -1.90
N VAL A 274 -2.28 9.36 -1.85
CA VAL A 274 -2.56 10.27 -2.96
C VAL A 274 -1.29 10.95 -3.45
N PHE A 275 -0.98 10.74 -4.74
CA PHE A 275 0.04 11.48 -5.48
C PHE A 275 -0.66 12.52 -6.36
N ASN A 276 -0.57 13.80 -5.98
CA ASN A 276 -1.19 14.89 -6.72
C ASN A 276 -0.60 16.24 -6.31
N GLU A 277 -0.09 16.99 -7.29
CA GLU A 277 0.59 18.28 -7.06
C GLU A 277 -0.32 19.33 -6.39
N GLU A 278 -1.61 19.36 -6.74
CA GLU A 278 -2.54 20.32 -6.15
C GLU A 278 -2.86 19.99 -4.69
N ILE A 279 -2.91 18.70 -4.35
CA ILE A 279 -3.12 18.23 -2.98
C ILE A 279 -1.88 18.49 -2.15
N TRP A 280 -0.69 18.24 -2.69
CA TRP A 280 0.58 18.51 -2.02
C TRP A 280 0.83 20.00 -1.73
N ALA A 281 0.25 20.89 -2.55
CA ALA A 281 0.36 22.34 -2.34
C ALA A 281 -0.51 22.87 -1.18
N ARG A 282 -1.39 22.02 -0.61
CA ARG A 282 -2.29 22.43 0.49
C ARG A 282 -1.62 22.26 1.85
N PRO A 283 -2.08 22.99 2.89
CA PRO A 283 -1.63 22.77 4.26
C PRO A 283 -1.87 21.33 4.71
N VAL A 284 -0.87 20.71 5.33
CA VAL A 284 -0.89 19.32 5.78
C VAL A 284 -2.12 18.99 6.63
N SER A 285 -2.46 19.89 7.57
CA SER A 285 -3.61 19.69 8.46
C SER A 285 -4.98 19.75 7.73
N GLU A 286 -5.08 20.51 6.64
CA GLU A 286 -6.30 20.55 5.81
C GLU A 286 -6.40 19.29 4.96
N THR A 287 -5.29 18.85 4.38
CA THR A 287 -5.22 17.61 3.61
C THR A 287 -5.61 16.42 4.47
N ALA A 288 -5.03 16.26 5.67
CA ALA A 288 -5.36 15.17 6.59
C ALA A 288 -6.87 15.13 6.93
N LYS A 289 -7.46 16.28 7.27
CA LYS A 289 -8.91 16.38 7.55
C LYS A 289 -9.76 16.00 6.34
N THR A 290 -9.37 16.46 5.14
CA THR A 290 -10.09 16.14 3.89
C THR A 290 -10.04 14.65 3.62
N VAL A 291 -8.86 14.03 3.74
CA VAL A 291 -8.66 12.59 3.55
C VAL A 291 -9.55 11.79 4.48
N LEU A 292 -9.55 12.11 5.79
CA LEU A 292 -10.38 11.39 6.75
C LEU A 292 -11.88 11.54 6.45
N ALA A 293 -12.33 12.75 6.15
CA ALA A 293 -13.74 13.00 5.81
C ALA A 293 -14.17 12.22 4.56
N ARG A 294 -13.31 12.13 3.55
CA ARG A 294 -13.58 11.35 2.33
C ARG A 294 -13.58 9.83 2.61
N TYR A 295 -12.66 9.35 3.43
CA TYR A 295 -12.66 7.97 3.89
C TYR A 295 -13.97 7.63 4.64
N GLU A 296 -14.38 8.47 5.58
CA GLU A 296 -15.63 8.29 6.35
C GLU A 296 -16.88 8.32 5.46
N GLN A 297 -16.87 9.12 4.40
CA GLN A 297 -18.00 9.24 3.48
C GLN A 297 -18.09 8.07 2.50
N HIS A 298 -16.98 7.59 1.94
CA HIS A 298 -16.97 6.71 0.77
C HIS A 298 -16.44 5.29 1.03
N VAL A 299 -15.68 5.08 2.11
CA VAL A 299 -15.07 3.77 2.42
C VAL A 299 -15.67 3.16 3.68
N ALA A 300 -15.63 3.87 4.79
CA ALA A 300 -16.06 3.39 6.10
C ALA A 300 -17.50 2.82 6.15
N PRO A 301 -18.50 3.35 5.39
CA PRO A 301 -19.84 2.79 5.39
C PRO A 301 -19.94 1.37 4.80
N HIS A 302 -18.94 0.93 4.04
CA HIS A 302 -18.93 -0.33 3.30
C HIS A 302 -18.04 -1.42 3.94
N LEU A 303 -17.42 -1.12 5.10
CA LEU A 303 -16.61 -2.02 5.91
C LEU A 303 -17.43 -2.94 6.81
#